data_36524111f2e70639f8ac287d72b7701b
#
_entry.id   36524111f2e70639f8ac287d72b7701b
#
_cell.length_a   1.000
_cell.length_b   1.000
_cell.length_c   1.000
_cell.angle_alpha   90.00
_cell.angle_beta   90.00
_cell.angle_gamma   90.00
#
_symmetry.space_group_name_H-M   'P 1'
#
loop_
_entity.id
_entity.type
_entity.pdbx_description
1 polymer ?
#
loop_
_entity_poly.entity_id
_entity_poly.type
_entity_poly.pdbx_seq_one_letter_code
_entity_poly.pdbx_strand_id
1 'polypeptide(L)'
;MKLITSFYPCTVRFKRQMIVRAFYALLTFIFSCANATAQVSERISFDKESKKITITLINNYDTHSSIRSGISYAPFPTDNCWYKVWWKDKDSTVVDSIDVAWFYEKYIDSIILPKTEKSFTFNLTPRTPKAKSVEIFIHFGVYTIIDKKIIYWEKTVTKVYDLN
;
A
#
# COMPACT_ATOMS: atom_id res chain seq x y z
N MET A 1 51.68 57.96 16.84
CA MET A 1 51.54 56.53 17.09
C MET A 1 50.06 56.14 16.89
N LYS A 2 49.72 55.63 15.69
CA LYS A 2 48.33 55.26 15.37
C LYS A 2 48.14 53.76 15.58
N LEU A 3 47.28 53.38 16.53
CA LEU A 3 46.81 52.03 16.75
C LEU A 3 45.76 51.70 15.68
N ILE A 4 46.05 50.77 14.78
CA ILE A 4 45.09 50.19 13.86
C ILE A 4 44.53 48.97 14.53
N THR A 5 43.33 49.03 15.08
CA THR A 5 42.55 47.90 15.54
C THR A 5 41.85 47.26 14.36
N SER A 6 42.34 46.11 13.95
CA SER A 6 41.73 45.25 12.94
C SER A 6 40.48 44.56 13.50
N PHE A 7 39.32 45.05 13.11
CA PHE A 7 38.05 44.35 13.35
C PHE A 7 37.88 43.27 12.27
N TYR A 8 38.17 42.02 12.59
CA TYR A 8 37.74 40.86 11.77
C TYR A 8 36.27 40.57 12.06
N PRO A 9 35.42 40.48 11.06
CA PRO A 9 34.00 40.28 11.26
C PRO A 9 33.71 38.83 11.70
N CYS A 10 33.25 38.66 12.92
CA CYS A 10 32.77 37.42 13.52
C CYS A 10 31.54 36.80 12.77
N THR A 11 30.94 37.59 11.90
CA THR A 11 29.71 37.26 11.17
C THR A 11 29.86 36.18 10.08
N VAL A 12 31.05 36.01 9.49
CA VAL A 12 31.27 35.04 8.42
C VAL A 12 31.33 33.60 8.96
N ARG A 13 31.89 33.39 10.15
CA ARG A 13 31.97 32.05 10.77
C ARG A 13 30.61 31.51 11.19
N PHE A 14 29.71 32.37 11.65
CA PHE A 14 28.36 32.01 12.10
C PHE A 14 27.49 31.55 10.92
N LYS A 15 27.53 32.26 9.79
CA LYS A 15 26.79 31.89 8.58
C LYS A 15 27.22 30.53 8.01
N ARG A 16 28.51 30.23 8.03
CA ARG A 16 29.05 28.99 7.52
C ARG A 16 28.63 27.78 8.38
N GLN A 17 28.58 27.90 9.69
CA GLN A 17 28.09 26.86 10.59
C GLN A 17 26.58 26.60 10.47
N MET A 18 25.78 27.64 10.24
CA MET A 18 24.35 27.50 10.00
C MET A 18 24.06 26.78 8.69
N ILE A 19 24.77 27.08 7.61
CA ILE A 19 24.61 26.40 6.31
C ILE A 19 24.98 24.93 6.43
N VAL A 20 26.09 24.62 7.09
CA VAL A 20 26.52 23.23 7.30
C VAL A 20 25.49 22.43 8.13
N ARG A 21 24.95 23.01 9.20
CA ARG A 21 23.92 22.38 10.03
C ARG A 21 22.60 22.17 9.26
N ALA A 22 22.19 23.15 8.47
CA ALA A 22 21.00 23.03 7.60
C ALA A 22 21.19 21.94 6.54
N PHE A 23 22.39 21.83 5.97
CA PHE A 23 22.72 20.80 4.98
C PHE A 23 22.72 19.39 5.59
N TYR A 24 23.27 19.20 6.80
CA TYR A 24 23.19 17.93 7.52
C TYR A 24 21.75 17.58 7.94
N ALA A 25 20.96 18.55 8.37
CA ALA A 25 19.55 18.33 8.69
C ALA A 25 18.74 17.94 7.44
N LEU A 26 19.01 18.56 6.28
CA LEU A 26 18.38 18.21 5.02
C LEU A 26 18.81 16.80 4.54
N LEU A 27 20.10 16.47 4.64
CA LEU A 27 20.61 15.13 4.32
C LEU A 27 19.98 14.07 5.21
N THR A 28 19.91 14.26 6.53
CA THR A 28 19.26 13.30 7.44
C THR A 28 17.77 13.17 7.15
N PHE A 29 17.10 14.25 6.77
CA PHE A 29 15.69 14.21 6.37
C PHE A 29 15.49 13.41 5.06
N ILE A 30 16.34 13.64 4.06
CA ILE A 30 16.32 12.91 2.78
C ILE A 30 16.60 11.43 3.00
N PHE A 31 17.59 11.09 3.82
CA PHE A 31 17.89 9.68 4.16
C PHE A 31 16.77 9.01 4.99
N SER A 32 16.09 9.76 5.86
CA SER A 32 14.93 9.23 6.60
C SER A 32 13.73 9.00 5.69
N CYS A 33 13.49 9.87 4.72
CA CYS A 33 12.42 9.68 3.73
C CYS A 33 12.72 8.55 2.73
N ALA A 34 13.98 8.32 2.38
CA ALA A 34 14.36 7.24 1.45
C ALA A 34 14.17 5.83 2.05
N ASN A 35 14.07 5.71 3.38
CA ASN A 35 13.81 4.43 4.05
C ASN A 35 12.33 4.18 4.37
N ALA A 36 11.43 5.08 4.00
CA ALA A 36 9.97 4.88 4.10
C ALA A 36 9.44 4.09 2.89
N THR A 37 10.11 3.01 2.49
CA THR A 37 9.48 2.02 1.62
C THR A 37 8.34 1.38 2.40
N ALA A 38 7.13 1.42 1.86
CA ALA A 38 6.02 0.70 2.46
C ALA A 38 6.47 -0.75 2.70
N GLN A 39 6.45 -1.15 3.97
CA GLN A 39 6.97 -2.46 4.40
C GLN A 39 6.13 -3.62 3.84
N VAL A 40 4.86 -3.33 3.53
CA VAL A 40 4.01 -4.13 2.66
C VAL A 40 3.48 -3.21 1.58
N SER A 41 3.46 -3.67 0.35
CA SER A 41 2.92 -2.92 -0.78
C SER A 41 2.04 -3.81 -1.66
N GLU A 42 1.22 -3.18 -2.48
CA GLU A 42 0.34 -3.87 -3.42
C GLU A 42 0.61 -3.44 -4.86
N ARG A 43 0.39 -4.36 -5.78
CA ARG A 43 0.31 -4.10 -7.21
C ARG A 43 -0.99 -4.69 -7.74
N ILE A 44 -1.78 -3.91 -8.47
CA ILE A 44 -3.07 -4.32 -9.00
C ILE A 44 -3.02 -4.15 -10.52
N SER A 45 -3.31 -5.21 -11.25
CA SER A 45 -3.40 -5.21 -12.70
C SER A 45 -4.72 -5.82 -13.15
N PHE A 46 -5.28 -5.29 -14.24
CA PHE A 46 -6.50 -5.78 -14.88
C PHE A 46 -6.20 -6.16 -16.32
N ASP A 47 -6.50 -7.40 -16.65
CA ASP A 47 -6.48 -7.90 -18.02
C ASP A 47 -7.87 -7.73 -18.64
N LYS A 48 -7.96 -6.82 -19.57
CA LYS A 48 -9.22 -6.45 -20.23
C LYS A 48 -9.77 -7.57 -21.11
N GLU A 49 -8.93 -8.36 -21.74
CA GLU A 49 -9.36 -9.44 -22.64
C GLU A 49 -9.97 -10.60 -21.85
N SER A 50 -9.26 -11.07 -20.85
CA SER A 50 -9.73 -12.19 -20.00
C SER A 50 -10.68 -11.75 -18.89
N LYS A 51 -10.91 -10.43 -18.71
CA LYS A 51 -11.69 -9.84 -17.59
C LYS A 51 -11.20 -10.30 -16.22
N LYS A 52 -9.88 -10.46 -16.06
CA LYS A 52 -9.26 -10.89 -14.80
C LYS A 52 -8.54 -9.76 -14.14
N ILE A 53 -8.68 -9.65 -12.83
CA ILE A 53 -7.86 -8.78 -11.99
C ILE A 53 -6.85 -9.63 -11.23
N THR A 54 -5.61 -9.19 -11.21
CA THR A 54 -4.55 -9.79 -10.39
C THR A 54 -4.12 -8.79 -9.33
N ILE A 55 -4.19 -9.22 -8.08
CA ILE A 55 -3.77 -8.47 -6.91
C ILE A 55 -2.52 -9.15 -6.38
N THR A 56 -1.42 -8.41 -6.30
CA THR A 56 -0.14 -8.88 -5.79
C THR A 56 0.20 -8.13 -4.52
N LEU A 57 0.39 -8.86 -3.43
CA LEU A 57 0.92 -8.34 -2.17
C LEU A 57 2.41 -8.63 -2.08
N ILE A 58 3.19 -7.62 -1.77
CA ILE A 58 4.65 -7.67 -1.75
C ILE A 58 5.11 -7.46 -0.30
N ASN A 59 5.79 -8.45 0.24
CA ASN A 59 6.37 -8.38 1.58
C ASN A 59 7.81 -7.83 1.50
N ASN A 60 7.98 -6.58 1.90
CA ASN A 60 9.29 -5.93 1.94
C ASN A 60 10.02 -6.12 3.29
N TYR A 61 9.44 -6.86 4.24
CA TYR A 61 10.09 -7.20 5.49
C TYR A 61 11.12 -8.32 5.32
N ASP A 62 12.03 -8.41 6.28
CA ASP A 62 12.98 -9.54 6.42
C ASP A 62 12.35 -10.71 7.21
N THR A 63 11.09 -10.60 7.58
CA THR A 63 10.30 -11.60 8.30
C THR A 63 9.04 -11.98 7.50
N HIS A 64 8.41 -13.07 7.89
CA HIS A 64 7.15 -13.49 7.28
C HIS A 64 6.04 -12.47 7.53
N SER A 65 5.23 -12.24 6.52
CA SER A 65 3.95 -11.54 6.64
C SER A 65 2.82 -12.53 6.43
N SER A 66 1.70 -12.32 7.10
CA SER A 66 0.55 -13.20 7.05
C SER A 66 -0.69 -12.43 6.66
N ILE A 67 -1.48 -13.03 5.81
CA ILE A 67 -2.82 -12.57 5.45
C ILE A 67 -3.83 -13.58 5.94
N ARG A 68 -4.91 -13.10 6.53
CA ARG A 68 -6.08 -13.91 6.86
C ARG A 68 -7.17 -13.68 5.86
N SER A 69 -7.82 -14.76 5.46
CA SER A 69 -9.07 -14.69 4.72
C SER A 69 -10.18 -15.31 5.56
N GLY A 70 -11.39 -14.79 5.44
CA GLY A 70 -12.56 -15.32 6.13
C GLY A 70 -12.92 -14.57 7.42
N ILE A 71 -13.94 -15.06 8.12
CA ILE A 71 -14.47 -14.44 9.33
C ILE A 71 -13.51 -14.70 10.49
N SER A 72 -12.88 -13.67 10.99
CA SER A 72 -12.09 -13.75 12.22
C SER A 72 -13.03 -13.83 13.42
N TYR A 73 -12.82 -14.81 14.30
CA TYR A 73 -13.58 -14.94 15.55
C TYR A 73 -13.18 -13.92 16.61
N ALA A 74 -12.47 -12.85 16.28
CA ALA A 74 -12.00 -11.79 17.16
C ALA A 74 -10.53 -11.96 17.62
N PRO A 75 -9.88 -10.89 18.06
CA PRO A 75 -10.42 -9.54 18.31
C PRO A 75 -10.17 -8.55 17.17
N PHE A 76 -9.75 -8.98 15.97
CA PHE A 76 -9.33 -8.11 14.89
C PHE A 76 -10.22 -8.29 13.64
N PRO A 77 -11.40 -7.65 13.58
CA PRO A 77 -12.30 -7.74 12.42
C PRO A 77 -11.71 -7.16 11.13
N THR A 78 -10.56 -6.51 11.21
CA THR A 78 -9.87 -5.84 10.10
C THR A 78 -8.80 -6.71 9.43
N ASP A 79 -8.49 -7.90 9.96
CA ASP A 79 -7.39 -8.77 9.49
C ASP A 79 -7.70 -9.52 8.19
N ASN A 80 -8.72 -9.11 7.46
CA ASN A 80 -9.20 -9.86 6.31
C ASN A 80 -8.81 -9.17 5.00
N CYS A 81 -8.35 -9.97 4.04
CA CYS A 81 -8.24 -9.53 2.66
C CYS A 81 -9.52 -9.88 1.91
N TRP A 82 -10.22 -8.87 1.44
CA TRP A 82 -11.49 -9.02 0.74
C TRP A 82 -11.62 -8.06 -0.42
N TYR A 83 -12.55 -8.33 -1.32
CA TYR A 83 -12.94 -7.44 -2.39
C TYR A 83 -14.45 -7.38 -2.55
N LYS A 84 -14.92 -6.26 -3.09
CA LYS A 84 -16.32 -5.99 -3.44
C LYS A 84 -16.35 -5.48 -4.87
N VAL A 85 -17.33 -5.89 -5.65
CA VAL A 85 -17.40 -5.56 -7.08
C VAL A 85 -18.77 -5.00 -7.43
N TRP A 86 -18.79 -3.94 -8.18
CA TRP A 86 -20.00 -3.37 -8.78
C TRP A 86 -19.81 -3.26 -10.29
N TRP A 87 -20.64 -3.93 -11.05
CA TRP A 87 -20.72 -3.75 -12.49
C TRP A 87 -21.75 -2.68 -12.82
N LYS A 88 -21.36 -1.72 -13.66
CA LYS A 88 -22.18 -0.56 -14.02
C LYS A 88 -22.46 -0.54 -15.53
N ASP A 89 -23.65 -0.10 -15.89
CA ASP A 89 -24.01 0.16 -17.29
C ASP A 89 -23.45 1.52 -17.77
N LYS A 90 -23.84 1.91 -19.00
CA LYS A 90 -23.46 3.18 -19.62
C LYS A 90 -23.89 4.42 -18.82
N ASP A 91 -24.95 4.32 -18.02
CA ASP A 91 -25.51 5.40 -17.21
C ASP A 91 -24.98 5.36 -15.76
N SER A 92 -23.92 4.57 -15.50
CA SER A 92 -23.30 4.35 -14.19
C SER A 92 -24.23 3.68 -13.16
N THR A 93 -25.32 3.07 -13.61
CA THR A 93 -26.22 2.31 -12.74
C THR A 93 -25.63 0.94 -12.47
N VAL A 94 -25.64 0.51 -11.21
CA VAL A 94 -25.16 -0.84 -10.83
C VAL A 94 -26.16 -1.87 -11.38
N VAL A 95 -25.68 -2.76 -12.23
CA VAL A 95 -26.49 -3.80 -12.90
C VAL A 95 -26.16 -5.22 -12.40
N ASP A 96 -25.04 -5.37 -11.68
CA ASP A 96 -24.65 -6.61 -11.02
C ASP A 96 -23.65 -6.28 -9.90
N SER A 97 -23.55 -7.13 -8.88
CA SER A 97 -22.63 -6.91 -7.78
C SER A 97 -22.15 -8.20 -7.12
N ILE A 98 -20.97 -8.10 -6.50
CA ILE A 98 -20.50 -8.98 -5.44
C ILE A 98 -20.32 -8.12 -4.21
N ASP A 99 -21.11 -8.37 -3.15
CA ASP A 99 -21.10 -7.50 -1.98
C ASP A 99 -19.81 -7.60 -1.18
N VAL A 100 -19.36 -8.83 -0.89
CA VAL A 100 -18.06 -9.11 -0.29
C VAL A 100 -17.65 -10.53 -0.69
N ALA A 101 -16.41 -10.65 -1.15
CA ALA A 101 -15.75 -11.93 -1.34
C ALA A 101 -14.34 -11.88 -0.74
N TRP A 102 -13.92 -13.00 -0.18
CA TRP A 102 -12.61 -13.12 0.46
C TRP A 102 -11.57 -13.58 -0.56
N PHE A 103 -10.29 -13.24 -0.35
CA PHE A 103 -9.19 -13.72 -1.19
C PHE A 103 -9.04 -15.23 -1.14
N TYR A 104 -9.47 -15.84 -0.03
CA TYR A 104 -9.50 -17.29 0.17
C TYR A 104 -10.88 -17.72 0.65
N GLU A 105 -11.33 -18.86 0.15
CA GLU A 105 -12.58 -19.48 0.60
C GLU A 105 -12.45 -20.25 1.93
N LYS A 106 -11.22 -20.47 2.39
CA LYS A 106 -10.93 -21.25 3.61
C LYS A 106 -10.20 -20.40 4.64
N TYR A 107 -10.45 -20.66 5.92
CA TYR A 107 -9.79 -20.04 7.10
C TYR A 107 -8.30 -20.44 7.21
N ILE A 108 -7.53 -20.22 6.17
CA ILE A 108 -6.11 -20.56 6.16
C ILE A 108 -5.33 -19.26 6.07
N ASP A 109 -4.46 -19.05 7.06
CA ASP A 109 -3.46 -18.00 6.98
C ASP A 109 -2.60 -18.21 5.75
N SER A 110 -2.49 -17.20 4.93
CA SER A 110 -1.56 -17.24 3.82
C SER A 110 -0.29 -16.50 4.20
N ILE A 111 0.81 -17.22 4.18
CA ILE A 111 2.13 -16.66 4.49
C ILE A 111 2.74 -16.10 3.21
N ILE A 112 3.30 -14.89 3.32
CA ILE A 112 4.15 -14.29 2.31
C ILE A 112 5.56 -14.29 2.90
N LEU A 113 6.46 -15.01 2.26
CA LEU A 113 7.84 -15.13 2.71
C LEU A 113 8.58 -13.79 2.68
N PRO A 114 9.68 -13.62 3.43
CA PRO A 114 10.49 -12.41 3.40
C PRO A 114 10.92 -12.05 1.98
N LYS A 115 10.79 -10.76 1.61
CA LYS A 115 11.21 -10.22 0.31
C LYS A 115 10.58 -10.93 -0.90
N THR A 116 9.41 -11.53 -0.72
CA THR A 116 8.66 -12.17 -1.80
C THR A 116 7.31 -11.54 -2.02
N GLU A 117 6.63 -11.97 -3.06
CA GLU A 117 5.27 -11.53 -3.40
C GLU A 117 4.32 -12.73 -3.50
N LYS A 118 3.03 -12.45 -3.31
CA LYS A 118 1.94 -13.40 -3.49
C LYS A 118 0.82 -12.77 -4.29
N SER A 119 0.39 -13.47 -5.33
CA SER A 119 -0.64 -12.99 -6.25
C SER A 119 -1.93 -13.78 -6.12
N PHE A 120 -3.04 -13.07 -6.30
CA PHE A 120 -4.40 -13.58 -6.31
C PHE A 120 -5.08 -13.09 -7.58
N THR A 121 -5.73 -14.00 -8.31
CA THR A 121 -6.41 -13.65 -9.56
C THR A 121 -7.89 -13.99 -9.45
N PHE A 122 -8.73 -13.01 -9.79
CA PHE A 122 -10.18 -13.12 -9.74
C PHE A 122 -10.77 -12.83 -11.11
N ASN A 123 -11.85 -13.55 -11.44
CA ASN A 123 -12.60 -13.31 -12.65
C ASN A 123 -13.66 -12.23 -12.38
N LEU A 124 -13.62 -11.14 -13.15
CA LEU A 124 -14.58 -10.04 -13.11
C LEU A 124 -15.54 -10.03 -14.30
N THR A 125 -15.77 -11.17 -14.93
CA THR A 125 -16.76 -11.28 -16.01
C THR A 125 -18.16 -11.01 -15.45
N PRO A 126 -18.87 -9.98 -15.96
CA PRO A 126 -20.23 -9.68 -15.50
C PRO A 126 -21.21 -10.77 -15.93
N ARG A 127 -22.22 -11.01 -15.11
CA ARG A 127 -23.35 -11.92 -15.45
C ARG A 127 -24.30 -11.33 -16.45
N THR A 128 -24.22 -10.02 -16.70
CA THR A 128 -25.10 -9.29 -17.61
C THR A 128 -24.32 -8.60 -18.72
N PRO A 129 -24.76 -8.67 -19.99
CA PRO A 129 -24.12 -7.97 -21.09
C PRO A 129 -24.31 -6.44 -21.04
N LYS A 130 -25.15 -5.94 -20.15
CA LYS A 130 -25.38 -4.49 -19.95
C LYS A 130 -24.19 -3.80 -19.29
N ALA A 131 -23.34 -4.54 -18.57
CA ALA A 131 -22.18 -3.98 -17.90
C ALA A 131 -21.18 -3.39 -18.90
N LYS A 132 -20.77 -2.14 -18.68
CA LYS A 132 -19.82 -1.38 -19.47
C LYS A 132 -18.55 -1.06 -18.70
N SER A 133 -18.65 -0.98 -17.38
CA SER A 133 -17.52 -0.77 -16.48
C SER A 133 -17.66 -1.63 -15.22
N VAL A 134 -16.54 -1.82 -14.54
CA VAL A 134 -16.48 -2.49 -13.25
C VAL A 134 -15.74 -1.60 -12.25
N GLU A 135 -16.36 -1.39 -11.11
CA GLU A 135 -15.74 -0.76 -9.95
C GLU A 135 -15.44 -1.84 -8.91
N ILE A 136 -14.20 -1.90 -8.49
CA ILE A 136 -13.76 -2.87 -7.48
C ILE A 136 -13.18 -2.15 -6.27
N PHE A 137 -13.65 -2.53 -5.10
CA PHE A 137 -13.12 -2.13 -3.80
C PHE A 137 -12.33 -3.29 -3.23
N ILE A 138 -11.09 -3.04 -2.86
CA ILE A 138 -10.17 -4.08 -2.40
C ILE A 138 -9.64 -3.64 -1.04
N HIS A 139 -9.79 -4.51 -0.06
CA HIS A 139 -9.24 -4.31 1.28
C HIS A 139 -8.14 -5.32 1.53
N PHE A 140 -7.03 -4.83 2.05
CA PHE A 140 -5.87 -5.62 2.44
C PHE A 140 -5.65 -5.50 3.94
N GLY A 141 -5.59 -6.61 4.62
CA GLY A 141 -5.16 -6.72 6.01
C GLY A 141 -4.00 -7.70 6.09
N VAL A 142 -2.82 -7.21 6.41
CA VAL A 142 -1.59 -8.00 6.50
C VAL A 142 -0.92 -7.70 7.84
N TYR A 143 -0.49 -8.73 8.54
CA TYR A 143 0.29 -8.56 9.75
C TYR A 143 1.63 -9.27 9.67
N THR A 144 2.59 -8.77 10.39
CA THR A 144 3.90 -9.40 10.58
C THR A 144 4.33 -9.28 12.03
N ILE A 145 5.23 -10.16 12.47
CA ILE A 145 5.80 -10.12 13.82
C ILE A 145 7.26 -9.73 13.70
N ILE A 146 7.60 -8.57 14.29
CA ILE A 146 8.97 -8.06 14.37
C ILE A 146 9.27 -7.81 15.84
N ASP A 147 10.38 -8.35 16.37
CA ASP A 147 10.81 -8.20 17.76
C ASP A 147 9.69 -8.49 18.77
N LYS A 148 8.95 -9.58 18.53
CA LYS A 148 7.80 -10.00 19.35
C LYS A 148 6.62 -9.01 19.36
N LYS A 149 6.62 -7.99 18.49
CA LYS A 149 5.51 -7.05 18.30
C LYS A 149 4.77 -7.38 17.02
N ILE A 150 3.44 -7.35 17.08
CA ILE A 150 2.60 -7.47 15.89
C ILE A 150 2.54 -6.09 15.24
N ILE A 151 2.93 -6.03 13.97
CA ILE A 151 2.80 -4.87 13.12
C ILE A 151 1.71 -5.19 12.12
N TYR A 152 0.70 -4.32 12.07
CA TYR A 152 -0.44 -4.46 11.20
C TYR A 152 -0.40 -3.40 10.12
N TRP A 153 -0.63 -3.82 8.87
CA TRP A 153 -0.78 -2.97 7.71
C TRP A 153 -2.13 -3.20 7.07
N GLU A 154 -2.87 -2.14 6.85
CA GLU A 154 -4.14 -2.20 6.14
C GLU A 154 -4.24 -1.10 5.09
N LYS A 155 -4.99 -1.38 4.05
CA LYS A 155 -5.27 -0.42 2.99
C LYS A 155 -6.55 -0.80 2.26
N THR A 156 -7.36 0.20 1.95
CA THR A 156 -8.49 0.03 1.02
C THR A 156 -8.21 0.80 -0.26
N VAL A 157 -8.40 0.15 -1.40
CA VAL A 157 -8.18 0.73 -2.72
C VAL A 157 -9.44 0.55 -3.55
N THR A 158 -9.83 1.61 -4.25
CA THR A 158 -10.90 1.56 -5.26
C THR A 158 -10.30 1.69 -6.65
N LYS A 159 -10.71 0.84 -7.57
CA LYS A 159 -10.33 0.88 -8.98
C LYS A 159 -11.56 0.80 -9.86
N VAL A 160 -11.53 1.50 -10.97
CA VAL A 160 -12.57 1.46 -11.99
C VAL A 160 -11.92 1.07 -13.33
N TYR A 161 -12.52 0.13 -14.01
CA TYR A 161 -12.06 -0.36 -15.31
C TYR A 161 -13.20 -0.36 -16.31
N ASP A 162 -12.89 0.04 -17.53
CA ASP A 162 -13.77 -0.08 -18.67
C ASP A 162 -13.73 -1.54 -19.21
N LEU A 163 -14.88 -2.11 -19.49
CA LEU A 163 -15.05 -3.48 -19.99
C LEU A 163 -15.18 -3.56 -21.52
N ASN A 164 -15.29 -2.39 -22.22
CA ASN A 164 -15.38 -2.32 -23.69
C ASN A 164 -14.04 -2.34 -24.38
#